data_b98d9f2943a5c62f9e32f17c1a4a1a38
#
_entry.id   b98d9f2943a5c62f9e32f17c1a4a1a38
#
_cell.length_a   1.000
_cell.length_b   1.000
_cell.length_c   1.000
_cell.angle_alpha   90.00
_cell.angle_beta   90.00
_cell.angle_gamma   90.00
#
_symmetry.space_group_name_H-M   'P 1'
#
loop_
_entity.id
_entity.type
_entity.pdbx_description
1 polymer ?
#
loop_
_entity_poly.entity_id
_entity_poly.type
_entity_poly.pdbx_seq_one_letter_code
_entity_poly.pdbx_strand_id
1 'polypeptide(L)'
;MIRLNEINEELKNVVGWRQSINPQGKISESLTISESGIYFQDAHPLVTLENMRSIMPDDYFYKYPEWEEGIEYNSGDIVLYGEKKFWKALQGNIGQIPEEGSLYWEKYDVFSDYLNDLTISGINTAILNFIQIKQLGKETKDLLERRTLFDGAGRIRATLQNTHKLVGFEITPVRSMGVTTKIGKIGLQMTGATGIVKLYLFHSSKIDPIKTFELNFIVKNGGFQWFDVDCYLPYISSGINSGGSWYLCYNQDELPKGMEAINVSKDWSREPCGTCNVGSVEVWRELTKYMQVTPFMYNAPSDFAENPELWDISQTMYTNTVNYGLNCEITVGCDLTDFIISQRLIFQSVIQKQVAFIALRTLAMNPNVRVNRNQSNVTRLDILYELDGNTNGIRANGLGNDLKKAFEALSIDTKGLDRVCLTCNNKGVRYLAI
;
A
#
# COMPACT_ATOMS: atom_id res chain seq x y z
N MET A 1 -1.30 8.32 7.98
CA MET A 1 -0.34 7.18 8.05
C MET A 1 0.23 7.00 6.65
N ILE A 2 1.49 6.59 6.49
CA ILE A 2 2.08 6.37 5.17
C ILE A 2 2.26 4.87 4.97
N ARG A 3 1.79 4.36 3.84
CA ARG A 3 1.84 2.95 3.47
C ARG A 3 3.12 2.68 2.68
N LEU A 4 4.25 2.51 3.40
CA LEU A 4 5.57 2.33 2.78
C LEU A 4 5.64 1.13 1.84
N ASN A 5 4.92 0.04 2.13
CA ASN A 5 4.92 -1.13 1.24
C ASN A 5 4.34 -0.80 -0.15
N GLU A 6 3.25 -0.03 -0.22
CA GLU A 6 2.67 0.40 -1.50
C GLU A 6 3.60 1.37 -2.24
N ILE A 7 4.23 2.30 -1.50
CA ILE A 7 5.23 3.20 -2.08
C ILE A 7 6.40 2.41 -2.66
N ASN A 8 6.91 1.42 -1.93
CA ASN A 8 8.02 0.60 -2.39
C ASN A 8 7.68 -0.16 -3.68
N GLU A 9 6.50 -0.77 -3.76
CA GLU A 9 6.06 -1.49 -4.96
C GLU A 9 5.99 -0.57 -6.19
N GLU A 10 5.50 0.65 -6.02
CA GLU A 10 5.33 1.61 -7.11
C GLU A 10 6.63 2.37 -7.47
N LEU A 11 7.55 2.52 -6.51
CA LEU A 11 8.80 3.28 -6.73
C LEU A 11 10.01 2.40 -7.05
N LYS A 12 9.96 1.08 -6.82
CA LYS A 12 11.11 0.18 -7.02
C LYS A 12 11.63 0.17 -8.47
N ASN A 13 10.77 0.44 -9.43
CA ASN A 13 11.11 0.45 -10.85
C ASN A 13 11.42 1.85 -11.40
N VAL A 14 11.37 2.89 -10.59
CA VAL A 14 11.67 4.28 -11.02
C VAL A 14 13.15 4.40 -11.43
N VAL A 15 14.05 3.76 -10.69
CA VAL A 15 15.48 3.68 -10.98
C VAL A 15 15.88 2.20 -11.01
N GLY A 16 16.56 1.78 -12.07
CA GLY A 16 16.94 0.38 -12.24
C GLY A 16 18.41 0.10 -11.95
N TRP A 17 18.75 -1.20 -11.92
CA TRP A 17 20.12 -1.68 -11.96
C TRP A 17 20.47 -2.02 -13.40
N ARG A 18 21.63 -1.52 -13.90
CA ARG A 18 22.12 -1.90 -15.22
C ARG A 18 22.67 -3.32 -15.17
N GLN A 19 22.21 -4.17 -16.08
CA GLN A 19 22.70 -5.55 -16.20
C GLN A 19 24.20 -5.55 -16.51
N SER A 20 24.95 -6.44 -15.86
CA SER A 20 26.36 -6.63 -16.20
C SER A 20 26.52 -7.31 -17.57
N ILE A 21 27.55 -6.91 -18.33
CA ILE A 21 27.95 -7.59 -19.53
C ILE A 21 28.53 -8.98 -19.22
N ASN A 22 29.05 -9.17 -18.01
CA ASN A 22 29.58 -10.45 -17.54
C ASN A 22 28.46 -11.46 -17.32
N PRO A 23 28.45 -12.64 -17.94
CA PRO A 23 27.45 -13.69 -17.74
C PRO A 23 27.29 -14.14 -16.29
N GLN A 24 28.34 -14.01 -15.47
CA GLN A 24 28.32 -14.34 -14.04
C GLN A 24 27.66 -13.27 -13.16
N GLY A 25 27.39 -12.09 -13.71
CA GLY A 25 26.79 -10.97 -13.03
C GLY A 25 25.32 -10.72 -13.41
N LYS A 26 24.62 -11.73 -13.95
CA LYS A 26 23.19 -11.58 -14.29
C LYS A 26 22.37 -11.41 -13.03
N ILE A 27 21.49 -10.41 -13.06
CA ILE A 27 20.51 -10.12 -12.03
C ILE A 27 19.10 -10.34 -12.59
N SER A 28 18.08 -10.39 -11.72
CA SER A 28 16.67 -10.52 -12.14
C SER A 28 16.29 -9.43 -13.14
N GLU A 29 15.54 -9.78 -14.17
CA GLU A 29 15.06 -8.82 -15.18
C GLU A 29 14.21 -7.71 -14.56
N SER A 30 13.44 -8.03 -13.51
CA SER A 30 12.63 -7.05 -12.78
C SER A 30 13.46 -5.90 -12.19
N LEU A 31 14.71 -6.15 -11.82
CA LEU A 31 15.64 -5.14 -11.30
C LEU A 31 16.25 -4.25 -12.39
N THR A 32 16.21 -4.67 -13.64
CA THR A 32 16.76 -3.88 -14.77
C THR A 32 15.77 -2.87 -15.32
N ILE A 33 14.52 -2.92 -14.87
CA ILE A 33 13.49 -1.97 -15.27
C ILE A 33 13.84 -0.60 -14.70
N SER A 34 13.84 0.42 -15.55
CA SER A 34 14.00 1.82 -15.16
C SER A 34 12.99 2.67 -15.91
N GLU A 35 11.93 3.09 -15.22
CA GLU A 35 10.91 3.98 -15.80
C GLU A 35 11.47 5.35 -16.18
N SER A 36 12.45 5.83 -15.42
CA SER A 36 13.11 7.12 -15.67
C SER A 36 14.26 7.06 -16.68
N GLY A 37 14.69 5.86 -17.07
CA GLY A 37 15.90 5.65 -17.85
C GLY A 37 17.22 5.86 -17.09
N ILE A 38 17.15 6.05 -15.76
CA ILE A 38 18.30 6.27 -14.87
C ILE A 38 18.64 4.96 -14.15
N TYR A 39 19.94 4.72 -13.95
CA TYR A 39 20.43 3.52 -13.25
C TYR A 39 21.25 3.89 -12.02
N PHE A 40 21.27 3.01 -11.02
CA PHE A 40 22.01 3.25 -9.77
C PHE A 40 23.50 3.39 -9.97
N GLN A 41 24.07 2.66 -10.95
CA GLN A 41 25.50 2.74 -11.30
C GLN A 41 25.91 4.12 -11.83
N ASP A 42 24.98 4.91 -12.35
CA ASP A 42 25.28 6.24 -12.87
C ASP A 42 25.51 7.28 -11.75
N ALA A 43 25.17 6.94 -10.49
CA ALA A 43 25.37 7.84 -9.35
C ALA A 43 26.83 7.97 -8.93
N HIS A 44 27.61 6.88 -9.03
CA HIS A 44 29.01 6.87 -8.60
C HIS A 44 29.77 5.69 -9.22
N PRO A 45 31.04 5.86 -9.64
CA PRO A 45 31.84 4.81 -10.29
C PRO A 45 32.04 3.52 -9.46
N LEU A 46 32.00 3.60 -8.14
CA LEU A 46 32.13 2.44 -7.27
C LEU A 46 30.80 1.68 -7.03
N VAL A 47 29.69 2.21 -7.52
CA VAL A 47 28.41 1.49 -7.50
C VAL A 47 28.33 0.55 -8.68
N THR A 48 28.99 -0.60 -8.57
CA THR A 48 29.00 -1.68 -9.57
C THR A 48 28.40 -2.94 -9.00
N LEU A 49 27.90 -3.84 -9.85
CA LEU A 49 27.34 -5.12 -9.38
C LEU A 49 28.40 -5.96 -8.67
N GLU A 50 29.65 -5.90 -9.10
CA GLU A 50 30.79 -6.61 -8.48
C GLU A 50 31.03 -6.11 -7.06
N ASN A 51 31.08 -4.79 -6.88
CA ASN A 51 31.24 -4.21 -5.55
C ASN A 51 30.05 -4.52 -4.65
N MET A 52 28.82 -4.45 -5.18
CA MET A 52 27.61 -4.79 -4.42
C MET A 52 27.60 -6.26 -3.99
N ARG A 53 28.02 -7.18 -4.88
CA ARG A 53 28.15 -8.60 -4.54
C ARG A 53 29.19 -8.83 -3.45
N SER A 54 30.27 -8.07 -3.41
CA SER A 54 31.34 -8.18 -2.41
C SER A 54 30.91 -7.76 -0.99
N ILE A 55 29.86 -6.95 -0.88
CA ILE A 55 29.33 -6.44 0.39
C ILE A 55 28.01 -7.10 0.81
N MET A 56 27.50 -8.04 0.00
CA MET A 56 26.29 -8.78 0.36
C MET A 56 26.53 -9.58 1.65
N PRO A 57 25.66 -9.43 2.66
CA PRO A 57 25.75 -10.17 3.91
C PRO A 57 25.60 -11.68 3.70
N ASP A 58 26.32 -12.46 4.52
CA ASP A 58 26.21 -13.92 4.48
C ASP A 58 24.81 -14.45 4.83
N ASP A 59 24.02 -13.65 5.53
CA ASP A 59 22.63 -14.00 5.91
C ASP A 59 21.75 -14.32 4.72
N TYR A 60 22.03 -13.75 3.55
CA TYR A 60 21.31 -14.07 2.31
C TYR A 60 21.49 -15.52 1.87
N PHE A 61 22.59 -16.18 2.26
CA PHE A 61 22.81 -17.59 2.00
C PHE A 61 22.03 -18.51 2.93
N TYR A 62 21.34 -17.98 3.93
CA TYR A 62 20.50 -18.72 4.88
C TYR A 62 19.04 -18.26 4.84
N LYS A 63 18.67 -17.43 3.89
CA LYS A 63 17.32 -16.84 3.79
C LYS A 63 16.26 -17.87 3.43
N TYR A 64 16.62 -18.90 2.68
CA TYR A 64 15.69 -19.89 2.16
C TYR A 64 15.91 -21.27 2.77
N PRO A 65 14.85 -22.09 2.91
CA PRO A 65 14.97 -23.44 3.45
C PRO A 65 15.76 -24.34 2.52
N GLU A 66 16.33 -25.41 3.10
CA GLU A 66 16.91 -26.49 2.31
C GLU A 66 15.80 -27.27 1.60
N TRP A 67 16.12 -27.79 0.41
CA TRP A 67 15.21 -28.69 -0.30
C TRP A 67 15.08 -30.01 0.43
N GLU A 68 13.85 -30.50 0.58
CA GLU A 68 13.53 -31.78 1.22
C GLU A 68 12.68 -32.65 0.28
N GLU A 69 13.01 -33.94 0.19
CA GLU A 69 12.23 -34.90 -0.53
C GLU A 69 10.86 -35.10 0.16
N GLY A 70 9.76 -34.99 -0.58
CA GLY A 70 8.40 -35.17 -0.05
C GLY A 70 7.67 -33.90 0.37
N ILE A 71 8.32 -32.77 0.34
CA ILE A 71 7.65 -31.46 0.46
C ILE A 71 7.09 -31.05 -0.91
N GLU A 72 5.85 -30.52 -0.89
CA GLU A 72 5.23 -29.90 -2.07
C GLU A 72 5.71 -28.45 -2.21
N TYR A 73 6.28 -28.15 -3.37
CA TYR A 73 6.73 -26.81 -3.72
C TYR A 73 5.81 -26.22 -4.78
N ASN A 74 5.43 -24.96 -4.57
CA ASN A 74 4.62 -24.21 -5.52
C ASN A 74 5.50 -23.39 -6.47
N SER A 75 4.94 -22.97 -7.59
CA SER A 75 5.63 -22.05 -8.50
C SER A 75 6.05 -20.77 -7.76
N GLY A 76 7.34 -20.44 -7.84
CA GLY A 76 7.93 -19.29 -7.17
C GLY A 76 8.66 -19.61 -5.86
N ASP A 77 8.47 -20.80 -5.26
CA ASP A 77 9.19 -21.20 -4.07
C ASP A 77 10.70 -21.31 -4.34
N ILE A 78 11.49 -20.84 -3.39
CA ILE A 78 12.96 -20.84 -3.48
C ILE A 78 13.53 -21.75 -2.41
N VAL A 79 14.47 -22.60 -2.79
CA VAL A 79 15.14 -23.56 -1.91
C VAL A 79 16.65 -23.54 -2.09
N LEU A 80 17.36 -23.90 -1.04
CA LEU A 80 18.78 -24.19 -1.07
C LEU A 80 18.98 -25.69 -1.39
N TYR A 81 19.75 -26.00 -2.44
CA TYR A 81 20.15 -27.38 -2.75
C TYR A 81 21.58 -27.42 -3.27
N GLY A 82 22.42 -28.20 -2.61
CA GLY A 82 23.84 -28.24 -2.87
C GLY A 82 24.60 -27.08 -2.19
N GLU A 83 25.92 -27.00 -2.45
CA GLU A 83 26.76 -25.98 -1.83
C GLU A 83 26.39 -24.57 -2.29
N LYS A 84 25.63 -23.83 -1.46
CA LYS A 84 25.22 -22.43 -1.68
C LYS A 84 24.54 -22.17 -3.03
N LYS A 85 23.82 -23.17 -3.57
CA LYS A 85 23.05 -23.03 -4.81
C LYS A 85 21.57 -22.91 -4.50
N PHE A 86 20.94 -21.87 -5.02
CA PHE A 86 19.53 -21.63 -4.86
C PHE A 86 18.77 -21.96 -6.13
N TRP A 87 17.58 -22.48 -5.95
CA TRP A 87 16.72 -22.91 -7.02
C TRP A 87 15.30 -22.39 -6.78
N LYS A 88 14.70 -21.90 -7.83
CA LYS A 88 13.31 -21.42 -7.80
C LYS A 88 12.43 -22.39 -8.57
N ALA A 89 11.33 -22.79 -7.96
CA ALA A 89 10.34 -23.65 -8.60
C ALA A 89 9.62 -22.89 -9.72
N LEU A 90 9.61 -23.48 -10.92
CA LEU A 90 8.91 -22.94 -12.10
C LEU A 90 7.43 -23.33 -12.09
N GLN A 91 7.12 -24.48 -11.50
CA GLN A 91 5.77 -25.02 -11.38
C GLN A 91 5.66 -25.90 -10.13
N GLY A 92 4.41 -26.23 -9.75
CA GLY A 92 4.18 -27.13 -8.62
C GLY A 92 4.84 -28.49 -8.82
N ASN A 93 5.57 -28.97 -7.81
CA ASN A 93 6.27 -30.24 -7.86
C ASN A 93 6.46 -30.86 -6.47
N ILE A 94 6.64 -32.19 -6.44
CA ILE A 94 7.00 -32.98 -5.24
C ILE A 94 8.11 -33.92 -5.64
N GLY A 95 9.17 -34.03 -4.82
CA GLY A 95 10.26 -34.96 -4.99
C GLY A 95 11.15 -34.74 -6.22
N GLN A 96 10.98 -33.61 -6.93
CA GLN A 96 11.82 -33.28 -8.08
C GLN A 96 13.11 -32.60 -7.59
N ILE A 97 14.24 -33.23 -7.85
CA ILE A 97 15.55 -32.72 -7.41
C ILE A 97 15.92 -31.45 -8.22
N PRO A 98 16.36 -30.37 -7.54
CA PRO A 98 16.85 -29.17 -8.23
C PRO A 98 18.13 -29.43 -9.02
N GLU A 99 18.06 -29.31 -10.35
CA GLU A 99 19.22 -29.49 -11.25
C GLU A 99 19.16 -28.56 -12.48
N GLU A 100 20.30 -28.35 -13.10
CA GLU A 100 20.39 -27.52 -14.32
C GLU A 100 19.67 -28.21 -15.48
N GLY A 101 18.80 -27.46 -16.18
CA GLY A 101 18.00 -27.98 -17.28
C GLY A 101 16.71 -28.70 -16.86
N SER A 102 16.38 -28.68 -15.56
CA SER A 102 15.10 -29.20 -15.07
C SER A 102 13.92 -28.40 -15.63
N LEU A 103 12.79 -29.07 -15.90
CA LEU A 103 11.52 -28.41 -16.24
C LEU A 103 10.83 -27.80 -14.99
N TYR A 104 11.27 -28.19 -13.79
CA TYR A 104 10.65 -27.82 -12.53
C TYR A 104 11.44 -26.72 -11.79
N TRP A 105 12.74 -26.58 -12.07
CA TRP A 105 13.62 -25.71 -11.32
C TRP A 105 14.47 -24.83 -12.23
N GLU A 106 14.63 -23.58 -11.87
CA GLU A 106 15.62 -22.66 -12.45
C GLU A 106 16.61 -22.21 -11.38
N LYS A 107 17.84 -21.97 -11.82
CA LYS A 107 18.86 -21.44 -10.91
C LYS A 107 18.49 -20.04 -10.46
N TYR A 108 18.52 -19.81 -9.17
CA TYR A 108 18.22 -18.53 -8.55
C TYR A 108 19.49 -17.87 -7.99
N ASP A 109 19.60 -16.53 -8.12
CA ASP A 109 20.70 -15.77 -7.52
C ASP A 109 20.16 -14.83 -6.44
N VAL A 110 20.42 -15.17 -5.16
CA VAL A 110 20.03 -14.39 -3.98
C VAL A 110 20.62 -12.95 -3.97
N PHE A 111 21.60 -12.69 -4.83
CA PHE A 111 22.10 -11.34 -5.02
C PHE A 111 21.03 -10.38 -5.53
N SER A 112 20.07 -10.88 -6.30
CA SER A 112 18.92 -10.09 -6.73
C SER A 112 18.04 -9.65 -5.55
N ASP A 113 17.90 -10.51 -4.53
CA ASP A 113 17.18 -10.14 -3.29
C ASP A 113 17.91 -9.03 -2.54
N TYR A 114 19.23 -9.17 -2.42
CA TYR A 114 20.05 -8.14 -1.76
C TYR A 114 19.93 -6.78 -2.45
N LEU A 115 19.99 -6.76 -3.78
CA LEU A 115 19.82 -5.50 -4.53
C LEU A 115 18.41 -4.92 -4.39
N ASN A 116 17.39 -5.78 -4.35
CA ASN A 116 16.02 -5.36 -4.12
C ASN A 116 15.86 -4.75 -2.71
N ASP A 117 16.37 -5.44 -1.69
CA ASP A 117 16.31 -4.96 -0.30
C ASP A 117 17.10 -3.65 -0.11
N LEU A 118 18.25 -3.51 -0.78
CA LEU A 118 19.02 -2.28 -0.81
C LEU A 118 18.24 -1.13 -1.47
N THR A 119 17.55 -1.42 -2.56
CA THR A 119 16.68 -0.46 -3.27
C THR A 119 15.52 -0.02 -2.38
N ILE A 120 14.80 -0.96 -1.76
CA ILE A 120 13.70 -0.70 -0.84
C ILE A 120 14.18 0.14 0.36
N SER A 121 15.33 -0.21 0.94
CA SER A 121 15.92 0.56 2.05
C SER A 121 16.23 2.00 1.63
N GLY A 122 16.75 2.18 0.41
CA GLY A 122 17.01 3.49 -0.16
C GLY A 122 15.75 4.30 -0.39
N ILE A 123 14.71 3.70 -0.95
CA ILE A 123 13.39 4.34 -1.16
C ILE A 123 12.80 4.76 0.18
N ASN A 124 12.74 3.86 1.16
CA ASN A 124 12.20 4.15 2.48
C ASN A 124 12.93 5.34 3.13
N THR A 125 14.25 5.31 3.10
CA THR A 125 15.07 6.40 3.66
C THR A 125 14.84 7.71 2.91
N ALA A 126 14.78 7.67 1.58
CA ALA A 126 14.54 8.86 0.75
C ALA A 126 13.17 9.49 1.05
N ILE A 127 12.12 8.69 1.12
CA ILE A 127 10.76 9.16 1.40
C ILE A 127 10.64 9.71 2.82
N LEU A 128 11.19 9.02 3.83
CA LEU A 128 11.15 9.51 5.21
C LEU A 128 11.92 10.83 5.38
N ASN A 129 13.11 10.94 4.78
CA ASN A 129 13.89 12.17 4.78
C ASN A 129 13.16 13.30 4.05
N PHE A 130 12.53 13.01 2.91
CA PHE A 130 11.72 13.98 2.19
C PHE A 130 10.58 14.53 3.06
N ILE A 131 9.83 13.66 3.71
CA ILE A 131 8.73 14.03 4.61
C ILE A 131 9.24 14.89 5.75
N GLN A 132 10.39 14.54 6.34
CA GLN A 132 11.00 15.29 7.42
C GLN A 132 11.49 16.68 6.96
N ILE A 133 12.22 16.75 5.83
CA ILE A 133 12.78 18.00 5.30
C ILE A 133 11.66 18.98 4.91
N LYS A 134 10.60 18.46 4.25
CA LYS A 134 9.44 19.27 3.83
C LYS A 134 8.43 19.48 4.96
N GLN A 135 8.71 18.95 6.17
CA GLN A 135 7.84 19.04 7.35
C GLN A 135 6.41 18.49 7.12
N LEU A 136 6.26 17.53 6.22
CA LEU A 136 4.97 16.91 5.91
C LEU A 136 4.54 15.85 6.95
N GLY A 137 5.47 15.34 7.74
CA GLY A 137 5.23 14.27 8.71
C GLY A 137 4.56 14.69 10.02
N LYS A 138 4.46 15.99 10.32
CA LYS A 138 3.75 16.48 11.52
C LYS A 138 2.23 16.31 11.43
N GLU A 139 1.73 15.86 10.31
CA GLU A 139 0.30 15.88 9.97
C GLU A 139 -0.30 14.56 9.51
N THR A 140 0.32 13.42 9.86
CA THR A 140 -0.41 12.17 9.93
C THR A 140 -1.40 12.22 11.11
N LYS A 141 -2.28 13.20 11.07
CA LYS A 141 -3.30 13.40 12.09
C LYS A 141 -4.51 12.56 11.69
N ASP A 142 -4.97 11.75 12.62
CA ASP A 142 -6.30 11.20 12.48
C ASP A 142 -7.30 12.36 12.57
N LEU A 143 -7.98 12.61 11.45
CA LEU A 143 -8.99 13.65 11.33
C LEU A 143 -10.30 13.19 11.97
N LEU A 144 -10.53 11.88 11.95
CA LEU A 144 -11.64 11.19 12.56
C LEU A 144 -11.13 9.84 13.09
N GLU A 145 -11.14 9.65 14.39
CA GLU A 145 -10.65 8.43 15.03
C GLU A 145 -11.81 7.50 15.38
N ARG A 146 -11.78 6.28 14.81
CA ARG A 146 -12.65 5.13 15.15
C ARG A 146 -14.11 5.49 15.39
N ARG A 147 -14.76 6.03 14.37
CA ARG A 147 -16.21 6.31 14.43
C ARG A 147 -16.99 5.26 13.67
N THR A 148 -18.05 4.77 14.27
CA THR A 148 -19.04 3.95 13.58
C THR A 148 -19.91 4.83 12.67
N LEU A 149 -20.39 4.28 11.54
CA LEU A 149 -21.28 5.02 10.63
C LEU A 149 -22.55 5.52 11.36
N PHE A 150 -22.97 4.79 12.36
CA PHE A 150 -23.97 5.22 13.31
C PHE A 150 -23.72 4.52 14.65
N ASP A 151 -24.15 5.11 15.73
CA ASP A 151 -23.88 4.68 17.10
C ASP A 151 -24.71 3.48 17.58
N GLY A 152 -25.51 2.89 16.70
CA GLY A 152 -26.36 1.76 17.04
C GLY A 152 -27.59 2.13 17.91
N ALA A 153 -27.78 3.39 18.22
CA ALA A 153 -28.90 3.89 19.04
C ALA A 153 -30.25 3.91 18.29
N GLY A 154 -30.34 3.27 17.15
CA GLY A 154 -31.60 3.13 16.42
C GLY A 154 -32.47 2.01 16.99
N ARG A 155 -33.81 2.12 16.89
CA ARG A 155 -34.70 1.03 17.16
C ARG A 155 -34.54 -0.06 16.11
N ILE A 156 -34.30 -1.30 16.52
CA ILE A 156 -34.40 -2.47 15.65
C ILE A 156 -35.86 -2.53 15.19
N ARG A 157 -36.09 -2.40 13.89
CA ARG A 157 -37.45 -2.32 13.38
C ARG A 157 -37.99 -3.64 12.85
N ALA A 158 -37.23 -4.30 12.00
CA ALA A 158 -37.65 -5.56 11.41
C ALA A 158 -36.47 -6.27 10.77
N THR A 159 -36.57 -7.57 10.65
CA THR A 159 -35.77 -8.34 9.72
C THR A 159 -36.12 -7.96 8.29
N LEU A 160 -35.13 -7.79 7.47
CA LEU A 160 -35.30 -7.53 6.04
C LEU A 160 -35.38 -8.87 5.32
N GLN A 161 -36.53 -9.10 4.68
CA GLN A 161 -36.66 -10.27 3.82
C GLN A 161 -35.62 -10.26 2.70
N ASN A 162 -35.08 -11.42 2.37
CA ASN A 162 -34.23 -11.60 1.21
C ASN A 162 -35.06 -11.32 -0.06
N THR A 163 -34.60 -10.36 -0.86
CA THR A 163 -35.23 -9.93 -2.12
C THR A 163 -34.39 -10.27 -3.34
N HIS A 164 -33.40 -11.15 -3.18
CA HIS A 164 -32.49 -11.56 -4.27
C HIS A 164 -31.73 -10.40 -4.91
N LYS A 165 -31.13 -9.55 -4.07
CA LYS A 165 -30.43 -8.34 -4.51
C LYS A 165 -29.02 -8.26 -3.95
N LEU A 166 -28.17 -7.55 -4.66
CA LEU A 166 -26.93 -7.01 -4.13
C LEU A 166 -27.27 -5.77 -3.30
N VAL A 167 -26.86 -5.73 -2.04
CA VAL A 167 -27.21 -4.66 -1.09
C VAL A 167 -25.99 -4.20 -0.30
N GLY A 168 -25.95 -2.92 0.05
CA GLY A 168 -24.82 -2.40 0.79
C GLY A 168 -24.79 -0.89 0.94
N PHE A 169 -23.59 -0.35 1.11
CA PHE A 169 -23.31 1.07 1.21
C PHE A 169 -22.45 1.56 0.04
N GLU A 170 -22.88 2.62 -0.58
CA GLU A 170 -22.01 3.50 -1.34
C GLU A 170 -21.35 4.48 -0.37
N ILE A 171 -20.02 4.54 -0.41
CA ILE A 171 -19.19 5.47 0.37
C ILE A 171 -18.50 6.41 -0.61
N THR A 172 -18.94 7.66 -0.64
CA THR A 172 -18.38 8.69 -1.50
C THR A 172 -17.47 9.61 -0.67
N PRO A 173 -16.15 9.59 -0.87
CA PRO A 173 -15.25 10.54 -0.22
C PRO A 173 -15.57 11.98 -0.67
N VAL A 174 -15.67 12.91 0.30
CA VAL A 174 -15.91 14.33 0.06
C VAL A 174 -14.60 15.10 -0.07
N ARG A 175 -13.49 14.51 0.38
CA ARG A 175 -12.16 15.13 0.40
C ARG A 175 -11.33 14.73 -0.81
N SER A 176 -10.37 15.58 -1.10
CA SER A 176 -9.42 15.36 -2.19
C SER A 176 -8.22 14.51 -1.76
N MET A 177 -7.28 14.31 -2.66
CA MET A 177 -6.05 13.54 -2.44
C MET A 177 -5.34 13.95 -1.14
N GLY A 178 -4.79 12.99 -0.45
CA GLY A 178 -4.12 13.18 0.85
C GLY A 178 -5.01 12.94 2.06
N VAL A 179 -6.34 12.83 1.89
CA VAL A 179 -7.26 12.35 2.93
C VAL A 179 -7.67 10.92 2.58
N THR A 180 -7.33 9.99 3.43
CA THR A 180 -7.63 8.58 3.23
C THR A 180 -8.60 8.09 4.31
N THR A 181 -9.58 7.32 3.88
CA THR A 181 -10.51 6.61 4.76
C THR A 181 -10.05 5.19 4.98
N LYS A 182 -10.15 4.69 6.20
CA LYS A 182 -9.87 3.31 6.56
C LYS A 182 -11.10 2.70 7.22
N ILE A 183 -11.55 1.56 6.73
CA ILE A 183 -12.51 0.71 7.42
C ILE A 183 -11.71 -0.20 8.36
N GLY A 184 -11.76 0.06 9.65
CA GLY A 184 -11.10 -0.74 10.69
C GLY A 184 -11.88 -2.02 10.95
N LYS A 185 -13.21 -1.90 11.08
CA LYS A 185 -14.10 -3.03 11.34
C LYS A 185 -15.37 -2.96 10.52
N ILE A 186 -15.89 -4.12 10.16
CA ILE A 186 -17.23 -4.29 9.60
C ILE A 186 -18.10 -4.93 10.67
N GLY A 187 -19.25 -4.32 10.93
CA GLY A 187 -20.28 -4.83 11.82
C GLY A 187 -21.40 -5.47 11.04
N LEU A 188 -21.74 -6.70 11.37
CA LEU A 188 -22.90 -7.42 10.83
C LEU A 188 -23.96 -7.62 11.91
N GLN A 189 -25.22 -7.37 11.58
CA GLN A 189 -26.38 -7.67 12.41
C GLN A 189 -27.38 -8.46 11.59
N MET A 190 -27.32 -9.77 11.76
CA MET A 190 -28.14 -10.73 11.03
C MET A 190 -28.91 -11.61 12.00
N THR A 191 -29.93 -12.31 11.52
CA THR A 191 -30.73 -13.28 12.28
C THR A 191 -30.93 -14.56 11.46
N GLY A 192 -31.45 -15.58 12.09
CA GLY A 192 -31.91 -16.82 11.46
C GLY A 192 -30.87 -17.92 11.37
N ALA A 193 -29.68 -17.67 10.83
CA ALA A 193 -28.65 -18.69 10.63
C ALA A 193 -27.24 -18.19 10.95
N THR A 194 -26.35 -19.14 11.23
CA THR A 194 -24.90 -18.94 11.36
C THR A 194 -24.24 -19.38 10.04
N GLY A 195 -23.19 -18.69 9.63
CA GLY A 195 -22.41 -19.08 8.47
C GLY A 195 -21.54 -17.95 7.91
N ILE A 196 -20.91 -18.19 6.78
CA ILE A 196 -20.03 -17.22 6.13
C ILE A 196 -20.88 -16.19 5.36
N VAL A 197 -20.65 -14.91 5.65
CA VAL A 197 -21.19 -13.79 4.87
C VAL A 197 -20.05 -13.22 4.04
N LYS A 198 -20.23 -13.25 2.72
CA LYS A 198 -19.26 -12.77 1.74
C LYS A 198 -19.59 -11.32 1.38
N LEU A 199 -18.63 -10.41 1.61
CA LEU A 199 -18.76 -9.01 1.25
C LEU A 199 -17.77 -8.65 0.17
N TYR A 200 -18.21 -7.82 -0.76
CA TYR A 200 -17.41 -7.30 -1.86
C TYR A 200 -17.18 -5.81 -1.66
N LEU A 201 -15.97 -5.36 -1.97
CA LEU A 201 -15.61 -3.96 -2.03
C LEU A 201 -15.22 -3.60 -3.44
N PHE A 202 -16.03 -2.79 -4.10
CA PHE A 202 -15.78 -2.26 -5.44
C PHE A 202 -15.41 -0.79 -5.39
N HIS A 203 -14.80 -0.31 -6.45
CA HIS A 203 -14.61 1.11 -6.72
C HIS A 203 -15.17 1.47 -8.10
N SER A 204 -15.80 2.63 -8.23
CA SER A 204 -16.49 3.08 -9.46
C SER A 204 -15.62 3.11 -10.72
N SER A 205 -14.30 3.04 -10.61
CA SER A 205 -13.35 3.04 -11.75
C SER A 205 -12.82 1.66 -12.13
N LYS A 206 -13.22 0.58 -11.43
CA LYS A 206 -12.71 -0.78 -11.67
C LYS A 206 -13.87 -1.76 -11.76
N ILE A 207 -13.76 -2.70 -12.69
CA ILE A 207 -14.78 -3.74 -12.91
C ILE A 207 -14.70 -4.79 -11.81
N ASP A 208 -13.50 -5.27 -11.52
CA ASP A 208 -13.29 -6.32 -10.52
C ASP A 208 -13.38 -5.78 -9.09
N PRO A 209 -13.81 -6.60 -8.12
CA PRO A 209 -13.78 -6.22 -6.71
C PRO A 209 -12.34 -5.96 -6.26
N ILE A 210 -12.11 -4.83 -5.60
CA ILE A 210 -10.80 -4.49 -5.01
C ILE A 210 -10.43 -5.48 -3.92
N LYS A 211 -11.45 -5.90 -3.14
CA LYS A 211 -11.27 -6.83 -2.03
C LYS A 211 -12.57 -7.59 -1.76
N THR A 212 -12.42 -8.85 -1.38
CA THR A 212 -13.52 -9.69 -0.89
C THR A 212 -13.23 -10.07 0.55
N PHE A 213 -14.26 -10.03 1.41
CA PHE A 213 -14.18 -10.42 2.82
C PHE A 213 -15.10 -11.61 3.06
N GLU A 214 -14.59 -12.64 3.69
CA GLU A 214 -15.36 -13.79 4.16
C GLU A 214 -15.49 -13.72 5.69
N LEU A 215 -16.67 -13.37 6.18
CA LEU A 215 -16.92 -13.11 7.58
C LEU A 215 -17.74 -14.24 8.18
N ASN A 216 -17.18 -14.96 9.14
CA ASN A 216 -17.87 -16.06 9.81
C ASN A 216 -18.82 -15.51 10.88
N PHE A 217 -20.07 -15.30 10.50
CA PHE A 217 -21.11 -14.77 11.38
C PHE A 217 -21.72 -15.87 12.25
N ILE A 218 -21.81 -15.58 13.54
CA ILE A 218 -22.45 -16.45 14.53
C ILE A 218 -23.66 -15.71 15.12
N VAL A 219 -24.85 -16.28 15.01
CA VAL A 219 -26.06 -15.66 15.53
C VAL A 219 -25.88 -15.34 17.03
N LYS A 220 -26.02 -14.07 17.36
CA LYS A 220 -26.06 -13.57 18.74
C LYS A 220 -27.35 -12.79 18.96
N ASN A 221 -27.89 -12.85 20.19
CA ASN A 221 -29.08 -12.10 20.54
C ASN A 221 -28.83 -10.58 20.48
N GLY A 222 -29.17 -9.97 19.35
CA GLY A 222 -29.50 -8.58 19.23
C GLY A 222 -28.37 -7.55 19.25
N GLY A 223 -27.22 -7.79 18.64
CA GLY A 223 -26.16 -6.78 18.49
C GLY A 223 -25.35 -6.95 17.23
N PHE A 224 -24.51 -5.97 16.90
CA PHE A 224 -23.52 -6.13 15.85
C PHE A 224 -22.43 -7.10 16.27
N GLN A 225 -22.11 -8.04 15.38
CA GLN A 225 -20.85 -8.76 15.44
C GLN A 225 -19.83 -7.99 14.63
N TRP A 226 -18.73 -7.61 15.25
CA TRP A 226 -17.69 -6.82 14.63
C TRP A 226 -16.52 -7.70 14.18
N PHE A 227 -16.03 -7.45 12.98
CA PHE A 227 -14.91 -8.14 12.35
C PHE A 227 -13.82 -7.13 12.00
N ASP A 228 -12.59 -7.39 12.43
CA ASP A 228 -11.43 -6.59 12.06
C ASP A 228 -11.08 -6.85 10.59
N VAL A 229 -11.00 -5.80 9.78
CA VAL A 229 -10.76 -5.92 8.34
C VAL A 229 -9.59 -5.07 7.84
N ASP A 230 -9.26 -4.00 8.53
CA ASP A 230 -8.15 -3.08 8.23
C ASP A 230 -8.00 -2.77 6.74
N CYS A 231 -9.04 -2.20 6.15
CA CYS A 231 -9.10 -1.92 4.73
C CYS A 231 -9.02 -0.41 4.46
N TYR A 232 -8.03 0.01 3.68
CA TYR A 232 -7.92 1.38 3.20
C TYR A 232 -8.79 1.60 1.97
N LEU A 233 -9.40 2.79 1.90
CA LEU A 233 -10.09 3.32 0.73
C LEU A 233 -9.24 4.47 0.18
N PRO A 234 -8.20 4.18 -0.63
CA PRO A 234 -7.32 5.20 -1.17
C PRO A 234 -8.06 6.11 -2.15
N TYR A 235 -7.51 7.29 -2.41
CA TYR A 235 -8.01 8.18 -3.44
C TYR A 235 -7.64 7.61 -4.82
N ILE A 236 -8.62 7.07 -5.54
CA ILE A 236 -8.44 6.59 -6.92
C ILE A 236 -9.03 7.64 -7.85
N SER A 237 -8.17 8.29 -8.65
CA SER A 237 -8.64 9.27 -9.63
C SER A 237 -9.51 8.60 -10.70
N SER A 238 -10.74 9.05 -10.86
CA SER A 238 -11.69 8.56 -11.87
C SER A 238 -11.72 9.42 -13.15
N GLY A 239 -10.67 10.18 -13.41
CA GLY A 239 -10.51 10.93 -14.67
C GLY A 239 -11.19 12.30 -14.74
N ILE A 240 -12.15 12.62 -13.87
CA ILE A 240 -12.87 13.90 -13.85
C ILE A 240 -12.84 14.48 -12.42
N ASN A 241 -11.64 14.75 -11.88
CA ASN A 241 -11.43 15.45 -10.61
C ASN A 241 -12.20 14.89 -9.39
N SER A 242 -12.66 13.66 -9.43
CA SER A 242 -13.33 12.99 -8.33
C SER A 242 -12.60 11.71 -7.94
N GLY A 243 -12.58 11.41 -6.64
CA GLY A 243 -12.04 10.14 -6.12
C GLY A 243 -12.98 8.95 -6.34
N GLY A 244 -14.06 9.09 -7.12
CA GLY A 244 -15.06 8.06 -7.33
C GLY A 244 -15.81 7.69 -6.04
N SER A 245 -16.59 6.61 -6.12
CA SER A 245 -17.30 6.02 -4.99
C SER A 245 -16.88 4.59 -4.74
N TRP A 246 -16.93 4.18 -3.48
CA TRP A 246 -16.69 2.81 -3.03
C TRP A 246 -18.00 2.13 -2.71
N TYR A 247 -18.15 0.87 -3.10
CA TYR A 247 -19.35 0.06 -2.88
C TYR A 247 -18.99 -1.14 -2.00
N LEU A 248 -19.40 -1.08 -0.73
CA LEU A 248 -19.28 -2.22 0.20
C LEU A 248 -20.62 -2.95 0.25
N CYS A 249 -20.69 -4.15 -0.26
CA CYS A 249 -21.96 -4.85 -0.47
C CYS A 249 -21.84 -6.37 -0.33
N TYR A 250 -22.98 -7.03 -0.20
CA TYR A 250 -23.11 -8.47 -0.28
C TYR A 250 -24.32 -8.86 -1.16
N ASN A 251 -24.21 -10.04 -1.77
CA ASN A 251 -25.34 -10.61 -2.49
C ASN A 251 -26.23 -11.39 -1.53
N GLN A 252 -27.50 -11.05 -1.48
CA GLN A 252 -28.48 -11.72 -0.62
C GLN A 252 -28.66 -13.22 -0.97
N ASP A 253 -28.39 -13.61 -2.21
CA ASP A 253 -28.48 -15.01 -2.65
C ASP A 253 -27.29 -15.87 -2.14
N GLU A 254 -26.19 -15.25 -1.75
CA GLU A 254 -25.03 -15.92 -1.16
C GLU A 254 -25.14 -16.07 0.36
N LEU A 255 -26.17 -15.50 0.97
CA LEU A 255 -26.38 -15.65 2.42
C LEU A 255 -26.73 -17.10 2.77
N PRO A 256 -26.24 -17.60 3.92
CA PRO A 256 -26.68 -18.89 4.48
C PRO A 256 -28.21 -18.98 4.54
N LYS A 257 -28.73 -20.13 4.18
CA LYS A 257 -30.20 -20.35 4.15
C LYS A 257 -30.88 -19.97 5.46
N GLY A 258 -31.85 -19.08 5.38
CA GLY A 258 -32.60 -18.56 6.53
C GLY A 258 -31.90 -17.41 7.27
N MET A 259 -30.74 -16.94 6.78
CA MET A 259 -30.12 -15.73 7.31
C MET A 259 -30.80 -14.50 6.70
N GLU A 260 -31.16 -13.55 7.57
CA GLU A 260 -31.77 -12.28 7.19
C GLU A 260 -31.10 -11.11 7.91
N ALA A 261 -31.00 -9.99 7.20
CA ALA A 261 -30.45 -8.77 7.79
C ALA A 261 -31.42 -8.10 8.77
N ILE A 262 -30.89 -7.52 9.83
CA ILE A 262 -31.67 -6.71 10.78
C ILE A 262 -31.47 -5.24 10.41
N ASN A 263 -32.56 -4.55 10.12
CA ASN A 263 -32.53 -3.13 9.80
C ASN A 263 -32.54 -2.26 11.06
N VAL A 264 -31.56 -1.38 11.15
CA VAL A 264 -31.59 -0.26 12.10
C VAL A 264 -31.94 1.00 11.33
N SER A 265 -33.16 1.47 11.51
CA SER A 265 -33.67 2.63 10.75
C SER A 265 -32.92 3.91 11.12
N LYS A 266 -32.24 4.47 10.14
CA LYS A 266 -31.60 5.79 10.17
C LYS A 266 -31.87 6.47 8.83
N ASP A 267 -32.17 7.74 8.86
CA ASP A 267 -32.22 8.52 7.61
C ASP A 267 -30.79 8.95 7.23
N TRP A 268 -30.28 8.38 6.16
CA TRP A 268 -28.91 8.63 5.66
C TRP A 268 -28.81 9.90 4.83
N SER A 269 -29.95 10.47 4.40
CA SER A 269 -29.99 11.65 3.53
C SER A 269 -29.92 12.98 4.30
N ARG A 270 -30.15 12.95 5.60
CA ARG A 270 -30.22 14.16 6.42
C ARG A 270 -29.68 13.97 7.83
N GLU A 271 -29.42 15.09 8.48
CA GLU A 271 -29.00 15.14 9.87
C GLU A 271 -30.05 14.49 10.80
N PRO A 272 -29.64 13.58 11.68
CA PRO A 272 -30.54 12.94 12.64
C PRO A 272 -31.24 13.98 13.53
N CYS A 273 -32.50 13.74 13.87
CA CYS A 273 -33.20 14.53 14.87
C CYS A 273 -32.62 14.23 16.27
N GLY A 274 -32.00 15.22 16.91
CA GLY A 274 -31.37 15.07 18.23
C GLY A 274 -32.32 14.65 19.38
N THR A 275 -33.64 14.74 19.18
CA THR A 275 -34.64 14.36 20.17
C THR A 275 -35.28 12.99 19.92
N CYS A 276 -35.05 12.38 18.74
CA CYS A 276 -35.77 11.18 18.32
C CYS A 276 -35.00 9.86 18.57
N ASN A 277 -33.87 9.87 19.24
CA ASN A 277 -32.98 8.71 19.51
C ASN A 277 -32.63 7.85 18.27
N VAL A 278 -32.51 8.47 17.10
CA VAL A 278 -32.23 7.80 15.82
C VAL A 278 -30.86 8.25 15.29
N GLY A 279 -29.84 7.96 16.05
CA GLY A 279 -28.47 8.31 15.73
C GLY A 279 -28.00 9.64 16.34
N SER A 280 -26.70 9.77 16.51
CA SER A 280 -26.05 10.97 17.04
C SER A 280 -25.88 12.03 15.95
N VAL A 281 -26.38 13.24 16.22
CA VAL A 281 -26.14 14.43 15.38
C VAL A 281 -24.66 14.72 15.24
N GLU A 282 -23.90 14.52 16.32
CA GLU A 282 -22.45 14.73 16.35
C GLU A 282 -21.73 13.76 15.41
N VAL A 283 -22.03 12.47 15.50
CA VAL A 283 -21.45 11.44 14.61
C VAL A 283 -21.77 11.75 13.15
N TRP A 284 -22.99 12.13 12.83
CA TRP A 284 -23.38 12.48 11.47
C TRP A 284 -22.60 13.69 10.96
N ARG A 285 -22.49 14.77 11.75
CA ARG A 285 -21.76 15.99 11.40
C ARG A 285 -20.26 15.74 11.25
N GLU A 286 -19.68 14.85 12.05
CA GLU A 286 -18.27 14.48 11.92
C GLU A 286 -18.01 13.69 10.64
N LEU A 287 -18.82 12.68 10.36
CA LEU A 287 -18.65 11.81 9.18
C LEU A 287 -18.87 12.56 7.87
N THR A 288 -19.91 13.40 7.78
CA THR A 288 -20.26 14.11 6.53
C THR A 288 -19.24 15.16 6.09
N LYS A 289 -18.29 15.53 6.98
CA LYS A 289 -17.15 16.37 6.59
C LYS A 289 -16.18 15.65 5.67
N TYR A 290 -16.16 14.31 5.70
CA TYR A 290 -15.16 13.50 5.03
C TYR A 290 -15.75 12.55 4.01
N MET A 291 -16.97 12.07 4.23
CA MET A 291 -17.63 11.14 3.33
C MET A 291 -19.16 11.27 3.39
N GLN A 292 -19.78 10.88 2.30
CA GLN A 292 -21.20 10.61 2.23
C GLN A 292 -21.39 9.11 2.15
N VAL A 293 -22.33 8.57 2.93
CA VAL A 293 -22.67 7.14 2.92
C VAL A 293 -24.14 7.02 2.54
N THR A 294 -24.43 6.26 1.50
CA THR A 294 -25.78 6.05 0.99
C THR A 294 -26.05 4.57 0.84
N PRO A 295 -27.06 4.02 1.51
CA PRO A 295 -27.46 2.63 1.29
C PRO A 295 -28.04 2.44 -0.12
N PHE A 296 -27.70 1.32 -0.72
CA PHE A 296 -28.16 1.00 -2.07
C PHE A 296 -28.59 -0.46 -2.20
N MET A 297 -29.31 -0.74 -3.27
CA MET A 297 -29.61 -2.07 -3.76
C MET A 297 -29.52 -2.14 -5.29
N TYR A 298 -29.20 -3.33 -5.80
CA TYR A 298 -29.08 -3.60 -7.22
C TYR A 298 -29.58 -5.01 -7.52
N ASN A 299 -30.21 -5.23 -8.68
CA ASN A 299 -30.62 -6.55 -9.13
C ASN A 299 -29.39 -7.26 -9.73
N ALA A 300 -28.70 -8.08 -8.92
CA ALA A 300 -27.52 -8.79 -9.37
C ALA A 300 -27.86 -9.79 -10.49
N PRO A 301 -26.96 -9.98 -11.47
CA PRO A 301 -27.08 -11.08 -12.43
C PRO A 301 -26.99 -12.42 -11.70
N SER A 302 -27.56 -13.47 -12.30
CA SER A 302 -27.61 -14.82 -11.69
C SER A 302 -26.22 -15.46 -11.53
N ASP A 303 -25.24 -15.02 -12.30
CA ASP A 303 -23.84 -15.47 -12.30
C ASP A 303 -22.91 -14.60 -11.42
N PHE A 304 -23.45 -13.61 -10.71
CA PHE A 304 -22.66 -12.70 -9.89
C PHE A 304 -21.79 -13.43 -8.85
N ALA A 305 -22.27 -14.52 -8.28
CA ALA A 305 -21.51 -15.28 -7.29
C ALA A 305 -20.25 -15.95 -7.87
N GLU A 306 -20.29 -16.33 -9.15
CA GLU A 306 -19.21 -16.98 -9.88
C GLU A 306 -18.25 -15.94 -10.48
N ASN A 307 -18.79 -14.81 -10.93
CA ASN A 307 -18.06 -13.73 -11.58
C ASN A 307 -18.51 -12.36 -11.05
N PRO A 308 -18.02 -11.95 -9.86
CA PRO A 308 -18.42 -10.69 -9.24
C PRO A 308 -17.81 -9.51 -9.99
N GLU A 309 -18.62 -8.77 -10.73
CA GLU A 309 -18.22 -7.57 -11.45
C GLU A 309 -19.03 -6.34 -10.99
N LEU A 310 -18.42 -5.16 -11.10
CA LEU A 310 -19.13 -3.91 -10.87
C LEU A 310 -20.19 -3.71 -11.96
N TRP A 311 -21.40 -3.48 -11.55
CA TRP A 311 -22.55 -3.26 -12.41
C TRP A 311 -22.59 -1.84 -13.03
N ASP A 312 -23.51 -1.64 -13.96
CA ASP A 312 -23.85 -0.29 -14.42
C ASP A 312 -24.42 0.54 -13.27
N ILE A 313 -23.62 1.46 -12.76
CA ILE A 313 -23.95 2.30 -11.59
C ILE A 313 -25.23 3.09 -11.80
N SER A 314 -25.60 3.43 -13.05
CA SER A 314 -26.83 4.15 -13.35
C SER A 314 -28.10 3.37 -12.99
N GLN A 315 -28.01 2.05 -12.85
CA GLN A 315 -29.12 1.18 -12.48
C GLN A 315 -29.23 0.95 -10.97
N THR A 316 -28.36 1.58 -10.18
CA THR A 316 -28.39 1.47 -8.71
C THR A 316 -29.62 2.13 -8.13
N MET A 317 -30.30 1.42 -7.26
CA MET A 317 -31.46 1.95 -6.51
C MET A 317 -31.01 2.36 -5.11
N TYR A 318 -31.22 3.62 -4.77
CA TYR A 318 -30.83 4.13 -3.46
C TYR A 318 -32.00 4.11 -2.46
N THR A 319 -31.66 3.78 -1.23
CA THR A 319 -32.61 3.76 -0.11
C THR A 319 -32.06 4.60 1.04
N ASN A 320 -32.89 5.46 1.62
CA ASN A 320 -32.39 6.38 2.65
C ASN A 320 -32.57 5.86 4.09
N THR A 321 -33.25 4.74 4.29
CA THR A 321 -33.67 4.31 5.64
C THR A 321 -33.28 2.87 5.99
N VAL A 322 -32.49 2.20 5.13
CA VAL A 322 -32.14 0.78 5.31
C VAL A 322 -30.62 0.64 5.40
N ASN A 323 -30.12 -0.05 6.42
CA ASN A 323 -28.69 -0.33 6.57
C ASN A 323 -28.28 -1.76 6.18
N TYR A 324 -29.22 -2.60 5.78
CA TYR A 324 -28.96 -4.00 5.37
C TYR A 324 -28.16 -4.82 6.40
N GLY A 325 -28.33 -4.54 7.70
CA GLY A 325 -27.57 -5.19 8.77
C GLY A 325 -26.08 -4.82 8.81
N LEU A 326 -25.65 -3.82 8.03
CA LEU A 326 -24.26 -3.37 7.96
C LEU A 326 -24.00 -2.17 8.86
N ASN A 327 -22.81 -2.11 9.44
CA ASN A 327 -22.19 -0.93 10.02
C ASN A 327 -20.67 -0.99 9.78
N CYS A 328 -19.98 0.12 9.84
CA CYS A 328 -18.53 0.16 9.72
C CYS A 328 -17.93 1.05 10.80
N GLU A 329 -16.81 0.64 11.36
CA GLU A 329 -15.93 1.51 12.14
C GLU A 329 -14.93 2.15 11.18
N ILE A 330 -14.93 3.46 11.11
CA ILE A 330 -14.16 4.24 10.15
C ILE A 330 -13.18 5.15 10.86
N THR A 331 -11.99 5.20 10.33
CA THR A 331 -10.95 6.19 10.65
C THR A 331 -10.66 7.01 9.40
N VAL A 332 -10.54 8.31 9.54
CA VAL A 332 -10.11 9.19 8.45
C VAL A 332 -8.84 9.88 8.88
N GLY A 333 -7.82 9.81 8.06
CA GLY A 333 -6.52 10.39 8.36
C GLY A 333 -5.85 11.02 7.15
N CYS A 334 -4.81 11.78 7.40
CA CYS A 334 -3.95 12.27 6.35
C CYS A 334 -2.97 11.16 5.92
N ASP A 335 -2.95 10.85 4.63
CA ASP A 335 -2.07 9.86 4.03
C ASP A 335 -1.51 10.39 2.71
N LEU A 336 -0.20 10.53 2.65
CA LEU A 336 0.50 11.07 1.49
C LEU A 336 0.91 9.99 0.48
N THR A 337 0.55 8.72 0.71
CA THR A 337 0.98 7.60 -0.13
C THR A 337 0.58 7.81 -1.58
N ASP A 338 -0.71 8.01 -1.86
CA ASP A 338 -1.21 8.18 -3.22
C ASP A 338 -0.64 9.43 -3.90
N PHE A 339 -0.38 10.47 -3.11
CA PHE A 339 0.25 11.69 -3.58
C PHE A 339 1.71 11.46 -3.99
N ILE A 340 2.49 10.74 -3.19
CA ILE A 340 3.88 10.39 -3.49
C ILE A 340 3.93 9.50 -4.73
N ILE A 341 3.07 8.49 -4.81
CA ILE A 341 2.97 7.57 -5.94
C ILE A 341 2.63 8.32 -7.25
N SER A 342 1.68 9.26 -7.19
CA SER A 342 1.28 10.04 -8.38
C SER A 342 2.41 10.89 -8.95
N GLN A 343 3.42 11.22 -8.14
CA GLN A 343 4.58 12.02 -8.52
C GLN A 343 5.90 11.23 -8.47
N ARG A 344 5.84 9.88 -8.57
CA ARG A 344 6.99 9.00 -8.32
C ARG A 344 8.25 9.36 -9.12
N LEU A 345 8.12 9.80 -10.35
CA LEU A 345 9.27 10.15 -11.21
C LEU A 345 10.08 11.35 -10.69
N ILE A 346 9.49 12.23 -9.88
CA ILE A 346 10.22 13.36 -9.28
C ILE A 346 11.29 12.87 -8.31
N PHE A 347 11.08 11.72 -7.69
CA PHE A 347 11.99 11.13 -6.71
C PHE A 347 13.20 10.41 -7.33
N GLN A 348 13.26 10.24 -8.66
CA GLN A 348 14.31 9.47 -9.34
C GLN A 348 15.72 9.83 -8.88
N SER A 349 16.07 11.13 -8.87
CA SER A 349 17.42 11.60 -8.51
C SER A 349 17.74 11.38 -7.03
N VAL A 350 16.75 11.53 -6.16
CA VAL A 350 16.93 11.34 -4.72
C VAL A 350 17.07 9.84 -4.42
N ILE A 351 16.23 8.98 -5.01
CA ILE A 351 16.30 7.52 -4.85
C ILE A 351 17.63 6.99 -5.35
N GLN A 352 18.06 7.41 -6.56
CA GLN A 352 19.34 7.00 -7.13
C GLN A 352 20.51 7.30 -6.18
N LYS A 353 20.61 8.54 -5.73
CA LYS A 353 21.71 8.98 -4.85
C LYS A 353 21.59 8.38 -3.44
N GLN A 354 20.39 8.16 -2.92
CA GLN A 354 20.19 7.58 -1.60
C GLN A 354 20.62 6.10 -1.58
N VAL A 355 20.27 5.33 -2.60
CA VAL A 355 20.72 3.92 -2.73
C VAL A 355 22.23 3.87 -2.89
N ALA A 356 22.81 4.71 -3.76
CA ALA A 356 24.26 4.79 -3.92
C ALA A 356 24.96 5.20 -2.60
N PHE A 357 24.40 6.12 -1.84
CA PHE A 357 24.93 6.54 -0.54
C PHE A 357 24.97 5.39 0.46
N ILE A 358 23.88 4.61 0.58
CA ILE A 358 23.81 3.43 1.46
C ILE A 358 24.84 2.39 0.99
N ALA A 359 24.88 2.12 -0.31
CA ALA A 359 25.81 1.15 -0.90
C ALA A 359 27.28 1.50 -0.61
N LEU A 360 27.68 2.76 -0.86
CA LEU A 360 29.05 3.22 -0.60
C LEU A 360 29.40 3.24 0.88
N ARG A 361 28.44 3.61 1.75
CA ARG A 361 28.64 3.54 3.20
C ARG A 361 28.90 2.10 3.65
N THR A 362 28.11 1.16 3.15
CA THR A 362 28.31 -0.28 3.44
C THR A 362 29.64 -0.76 2.91
N LEU A 363 30.04 -0.37 1.68
CA LEU A 363 31.34 -0.71 1.10
C LEU A 363 32.50 -0.18 1.95
N ALA A 364 32.42 1.07 2.41
CA ALA A 364 33.46 1.68 3.23
C ALA A 364 33.58 1.05 4.63
N MET A 365 32.48 0.52 5.17
CA MET A 365 32.44 -0.03 6.53
C MET A 365 32.61 -1.56 6.56
N ASN A 366 32.56 -2.23 5.41
CA ASN A 366 32.67 -3.70 5.36
C ASN A 366 34.13 -4.16 5.66
N PRO A 367 34.37 -4.92 6.75
CA PRO A 367 35.72 -5.40 7.10
C PRO A 367 36.26 -6.47 6.14
N ASN A 368 35.38 -7.11 5.36
CA ASN A 368 35.70 -8.25 4.49
C ASN A 368 36.13 -7.85 3.07
N VAL A 369 36.05 -6.57 2.71
CA VAL A 369 36.56 -6.10 1.41
C VAL A 369 38.07 -6.24 1.38
N ARG A 370 38.56 -7.37 0.83
CA ARG A 370 39.96 -7.70 0.66
C ARG A 370 40.57 -6.90 -0.48
N VAL A 371 40.76 -5.64 -0.24
CA VAL A 371 41.68 -4.82 -1.04
C VAL A 371 42.96 -4.68 -0.23
N ASN A 372 44.13 -4.71 -0.92
CA ASN A 372 45.44 -4.55 -0.29
C ASN A 372 45.40 -3.50 0.83
N ARG A 373 45.74 -3.86 2.06
CA ARG A 373 45.43 -3.11 3.31
C ARG A 373 45.73 -1.61 3.23
N ASN A 374 46.80 -1.20 2.52
CA ASN A 374 47.17 0.20 2.40
C ASN A 374 46.33 0.98 1.36
N GLN A 375 45.96 0.33 0.24
CA GLN A 375 45.07 0.94 -0.76
C GLN A 375 43.62 0.99 -0.27
N SER A 376 43.17 -0.01 0.52
CA SER A 376 41.83 -0.02 1.08
C SER A 376 41.59 1.08 2.09
N ASN A 377 42.57 1.47 2.89
CA ASN A 377 42.40 2.54 3.85
C ASN A 377 42.26 3.92 3.17
N VAL A 378 43.02 4.18 2.10
CA VAL A 378 42.88 5.43 1.32
C VAL A 378 41.53 5.48 0.62
N THR A 379 41.14 4.41 -0.07
CA THR A 379 39.84 4.32 -0.77
C THR A 379 38.68 4.44 0.23
N ARG A 380 38.79 3.80 1.37
CA ARG A 380 37.78 3.89 2.44
C ARG A 380 37.62 5.33 2.98
N LEU A 381 38.72 6.01 3.24
CA LEU A 381 38.70 7.40 3.70
C LEU A 381 38.15 8.32 2.63
N ASP A 382 38.51 8.13 1.36
CA ASP A 382 37.99 8.91 0.25
C ASP A 382 36.48 8.75 0.10
N ILE A 383 35.95 7.51 0.18
CA ILE A 383 34.50 7.25 0.19
C ILE A 383 33.84 7.96 1.36
N LEU A 384 34.38 7.85 2.59
CA LEU A 384 33.81 8.49 3.76
C LEU A 384 33.79 10.00 3.63
N TYR A 385 34.80 10.60 3.01
CA TYR A 385 34.84 12.02 2.74
C TYR A 385 33.81 12.46 1.69
N GLU A 386 33.55 11.65 0.66
CA GLU A 386 32.49 11.93 -0.29
C GLU A 386 31.09 11.83 0.31
N LEU A 387 30.92 10.94 1.30
CA LEU A 387 29.66 10.77 2.02
C LEU A 387 29.40 11.85 3.08
N ASP A 388 30.42 12.52 3.58
CA ASP A 388 30.31 13.47 4.71
C ASP A 388 29.56 14.78 4.34
N GLY A 389 29.34 15.03 3.05
CA GLY A 389 28.56 16.17 2.57
C GLY A 389 29.16 17.54 2.95
N ASN A 390 30.48 17.58 3.14
CA ASN A 390 31.20 18.82 3.51
C ASN A 390 31.15 19.80 2.33
N THR A 391 30.58 20.98 2.57
CA THR A 391 30.37 22.02 1.58
C THR A 391 31.61 22.87 1.31
N ASN A 392 32.71 22.68 2.08
CA ASN A 392 33.92 23.52 2.00
C ASN A 392 35.05 22.81 1.24
N GLY A 393 35.50 23.41 0.15
CA GLY A 393 36.68 22.98 -0.62
C GLY A 393 36.44 22.05 -1.78
N ILE A 394 37.46 21.30 -2.20
CA ILE A 394 37.49 20.43 -3.38
C ILE A 394 36.42 19.32 -3.33
N ARG A 395 35.93 19.00 -2.13
CA ARG A 395 34.97 17.91 -1.86
C ARG A 395 33.49 18.34 -1.87
N ALA A 396 33.25 19.59 -2.23
CA ALA A 396 31.88 20.11 -2.37
C ALA A 396 31.01 19.39 -3.42
N ASN A 397 31.61 18.51 -4.22
CA ASN A 397 30.97 17.74 -5.28
C ASN A 397 30.81 16.25 -4.93
N GLY A 398 31.03 15.85 -3.67
CA GLY A 398 30.84 14.46 -3.24
C GLY A 398 29.37 14.06 -3.20
N LEU A 399 29.14 12.72 -3.27
CA LEU A 399 27.78 12.13 -3.30
C LEU A 399 26.87 12.60 -2.16
N GLY A 400 27.41 12.76 -0.95
CA GLY A 400 26.64 13.26 0.19
C GLY A 400 26.08 14.66 -0.03
N ASN A 401 26.86 15.54 -0.63
CA ASN A 401 26.44 16.90 -0.97
C ASN A 401 25.46 16.90 -2.15
N ASP A 402 25.67 16.03 -3.14
CA ASP A 402 24.76 15.91 -4.27
C ASP A 402 23.41 15.31 -3.88
N LEU A 403 23.37 14.42 -2.88
CA LEU A 403 22.15 13.93 -2.29
C LEU A 403 21.39 15.06 -1.58
N LYS A 404 22.11 15.89 -0.80
CA LYS A 404 21.52 17.07 -0.12
C LYS A 404 20.92 18.05 -1.13
N LYS A 405 21.66 18.39 -2.20
CA LYS A 405 21.18 19.25 -3.29
C LYS A 405 19.96 18.65 -3.98
N ALA A 406 19.92 17.31 -4.17
CA ALA A 406 18.77 16.63 -4.77
C ALA A 406 17.52 16.76 -3.89
N PHE A 407 17.63 16.66 -2.56
CA PHE A 407 16.52 16.92 -1.65
C PHE A 407 16.08 18.39 -1.66
N GLU A 408 17.01 19.33 -1.72
CA GLU A 408 16.71 20.75 -1.80
C GLU A 408 15.97 21.11 -3.10
N ALA A 409 16.44 20.55 -4.22
CA ALA A 409 15.85 20.75 -5.54
C ALA A 409 14.52 20.03 -5.73
N LEU A 410 14.18 19.06 -4.87
CA LEU A 410 12.93 18.34 -4.94
C LEU A 410 11.76 19.28 -4.69
N SER A 411 11.09 19.66 -5.77
CA SER A 411 9.88 20.51 -5.74
C SER A 411 8.68 19.64 -6.03
N ILE A 412 7.74 19.60 -5.11
CA ILE A 412 6.48 18.89 -5.25
C ILE A 412 5.36 19.89 -5.46
N ASP A 413 4.54 19.65 -6.48
CA ASP A 413 3.31 20.41 -6.66
C ASP A 413 2.25 19.91 -5.68
N THR A 414 1.98 20.70 -4.66
CA THR A 414 0.96 20.40 -3.64
C THR A 414 -0.46 20.76 -4.08
N LYS A 415 -0.63 21.21 -5.33
CA LYS A 415 -1.96 21.40 -5.90
C LYS A 415 -2.68 20.05 -5.97
N GLY A 416 -3.91 20.03 -5.48
CA GLY A 416 -4.71 18.80 -5.41
C GLY A 416 -4.68 18.10 -4.07
N LEU A 417 -3.68 18.36 -3.19
CA LEU A 417 -3.73 17.91 -1.81
C LEU A 417 -4.80 18.67 -1.02
N ASP A 418 -5.52 17.94 -0.19
CA ASP A 418 -6.48 18.54 0.72
C ASP A 418 -5.78 19.46 1.72
N ARG A 419 -6.30 20.68 1.87
CA ARG A 419 -5.72 21.69 2.76
C ARG A 419 -5.70 21.27 4.22
N VAL A 420 -6.57 20.36 4.61
CA VAL A 420 -6.63 19.81 5.97
C VAL A 420 -5.36 19.04 6.30
N CYS A 421 -4.73 18.42 5.28
CA CYS A 421 -3.50 17.66 5.43
C CYS A 421 -2.22 18.48 5.19
N LEU A 422 -2.33 19.78 4.96
CA LEU A 422 -1.17 20.68 4.83
C LEU A 422 -0.94 21.47 6.12
N THR A 423 0.33 21.59 6.55
CA THR A 423 0.66 22.39 7.75
C THR A 423 0.33 23.88 7.54
N CYS A 424 -0.06 24.56 8.60
CA CYS A 424 -0.26 26.00 8.59
C CYS A 424 1.01 26.77 8.19
N ASN A 425 2.19 26.18 8.38
CA ASN A 425 3.49 26.77 8.01
C ASN A 425 3.76 26.76 6.50
N ASN A 426 3.10 25.88 5.73
CA ASN A 426 3.14 25.88 4.26
C ASN A 426 2.16 26.87 3.62
N LYS A 427 1.37 27.59 4.40
CA LYS A 427 0.66 28.77 3.94
C LYS A 427 1.69 29.91 3.79
N GLY A 428 2.54 29.79 2.79
CA GLY A 428 3.50 30.80 2.41
C GLY A 428 2.81 32.04 1.82
N VAL A 429 1.94 32.68 2.57
CA VAL A 429 1.61 34.07 2.39
C VAL A 429 2.69 34.85 3.14
N ARG A 430 3.84 35.05 2.52
CA ARG A 430 4.70 36.15 2.86
C ARG A 430 3.96 37.40 2.42
N TYR A 431 3.29 38.04 3.34
CA TYR A 431 2.97 39.46 3.17
C TYR A 431 4.33 40.17 3.10
N LEU A 432 4.78 40.51 1.91
CA LEU A 432 5.73 41.56 1.74
C LEU A 432 4.98 42.82 2.21
N ALA A 433 5.29 43.29 3.41
CA ALA A 433 4.94 44.63 3.81
C ALA A 433 5.61 45.58 2.80
N ILE A 434 4.76 46.36 2.12
CA ILE A 434 5.13 47.47 1.24
C ILE A 434 5.70 48.59 2.13
#